data_52b9189cbdba3c471094b9157c0aa94b
#
_entry.id   52b9189cbdba3c471094b9157c0aa94b
#
_cell.length_a   1.000
_cell.length_b   1.000
_cell.length_c   1.000
_cell.angle_alpha   90.00
_cell.angle_beta   90.00
_cell.angle_gamma   90.00
#
_symmetry.space_group_name_H-M   'P 1'
#
loop_
_entity.id
_entity.type
_entity.pdbx_description
1 polymer ?
#
loop_
_entity_poly.entity_id
_entity_poly.type
_entity_poly.pdbx_seq_one_letter_code
_entity_poly.pdbx_strand_id
1 'polypeptide(L)'
;RRTIEPGGFDDPAQGWTGGWATQSFETGAVYLACEGVVMEGPFAKRKIWWNVGLHSAKGPTWGNMGRTFIRAALNSARNVHPADNSPQAQAARRISGFADLDGLEFAARIDIEKDGRGEDRNTIKAAIEPDHKDYALVMGVMPKGVDGNAGGNSGAPAAVAAPSYTPPAAHATSSRPAPSTVPSGKPAWAQ
;
A
#
# COMPACT_ATOMS: atom_id res chain seq x y z
N ARG A 1 9.14 10.55 -17.25
CA ARG A 1 9.53 9.30 -17.93
C ARG A 1 8.56 8.20 -17.54
N ARG A 2 8.08 7.42 -18.51
CA ARG A 2 7.14 6.33 -18.25
C ARG A 2 7.82 5.23 -17.44
N THR A 3 7.15 4.75 -16.40
CA THR A 3 7.63 3.70 -15.50
C THR A 3 6.76 2.43 -15.55
N ILE A 4 5.60 2.50 -16.21
CA ILE A 4 4.75 1.33 -16.48
C ILE A 4 4.63 1.16 -18.00
N GLU A 5 4.95 -0.01 -18.49
CA GLU A 5 4.76 -0.40 -19.90
C GLU A 5 3.31 -0.83 -20.12
N PRO A 6 2.52 -0.11 -20.95
CA PRO A 6 1.13 -0.48 -21.20
C PRO A 6 1.04 -1.83 -21.92
N GLY A 7 0.35 -2.79 -21.33
CA GLY A 7 0.16 -4.11 -21.89
C GLY A 7 -1.13 -4.29 -22.69
N GLY A 8 -1.99 -3.27 -22.71
CA GLY A 8 -3.24 -3.24 -23.46
C GLY A 8 -4.37 -4.09 -22.85
N PHE A 9 -4.22 -4.60 -21.63
CA PHE A 9 -5.26 -5.39 -20.97
C PHE A 9 -6.11 -4.51 -20.05
N ASP A 10 -7.44 -4.62 -20.20
CA ASP A 10 -8.43 -3.98 -19.36
C ASP A 10 -9.39 -5.00 -18.75
N ASP A 11 -9.77 -4.77 -17.49
CA ASP A 11 -10.87 -5.45 -16.80
C ASP A 11 -11.64 -4.42 -15.96
N PRO A 12 -12.69 -3.81 -16.51
CA PRO A 12 -13.48 -2.80 -15.82
C PRO A 12 -14.15 -3.31 -14.53
N ALA A 13 -14.44 -4.61 -14.43
CA ALA A 13 -15.01 -5.22 -13.23
C ALA A 13 -14.03 -5.20 -12.04
N GLN A 14 -12.73 -5.22 -12.34
CA GLN A 14 -11.65 -5.07 -11.35
C GLN A 14 -11.18 -3.62 -11.19
N GLY A 15 -11.73 -2.68 -11.97
CA GLY A 15 -11.26 -1.30 -12.03
C GLY A 15 -9.94 -1.12 -12.80
N TRP A 16 -9.53 -2.10 -13.60
CA TRP A 16 -8.32 -2.02 -14.43
C TRP A 16 -8.69 -1.47 -15.80
N THR A 17 -8.38 -0.22 -16.03
CA THR A 17 -8.73 0.49 -17.25
C THR A 17 -7.55 1.29 -17.79
N GLY A 18 -7.60 1.65 -19.07
CA GLY A 18 -6.60 2.48 -19.73
C GLY A 18 -5.42 1.71 -20.31
N GLY A 19 -5.54 0.37 -20.43
CA GLY A 19 -4.55 -0.48 -21.11
C GLY A 19 -3.23 -0.63 -20.38
N TRP A 20 -3.18 -0.33 -19.07
CA TRP A 20 -1.93 -0.36 -18.29
C TRP A 20 -1.51 -1.77 -17.86
N ALA A 21 -2.48 -2.66 -17.67
CA ALA A 21 -2.20 -4.03 -17.27
C ALA A 21 -1.73 -4.87 -18.47
N THR A 22 -0.93 -5.89 -18.17
CA THR A 22 -0.49 -6.91 -19.12
C THR A 22 -1.06 -8.26 -18.68
N GLN A 23 -1.63 -9.01 -19.62
CA GLN A 23 -2.04 -10.39 -19.38
C GLN A 23 -1.04 -11.34 -20.02
N SER A 24 -0.55 -12.29 -19.24
CA SER A 24 0.28 -13.39 -19.77
C SER A 24 -0.57 -14.33 -20.61
N PHE A 25 -0.20 -14.52 -21.86
CA PHE A 25 -0.86 -15.47 -22.76
C PHE A 25 -0.76 -16.91 -22.26
N GLU A 26 0.37 -17.29 -21.68
CA GLU A 26 0.62 -18.66 -21.23
C GLU A 26 -0.11 -19.03 -19.94
N THR A 27 -0.18 -18.09 -18.99
CA THR A 27 -0.65 -18.38 -17.64
C THR A 27 -1.96 -17.69 -17.27
N GLY A 28 -2.43 -16.74 -18.10
CA GLY A 28 -3.57 -15.88 -17.78
C GLY A 28 -3.31 -14.92 -16.60
N ALA A 29 -2.10 -14.89 -16.06
CA ALA A 29 -1.75 -13.99 -14.97
C ALA A 29 -1.76 -12.54 -15.46
N VAL A 30 -2.26 -11.62 -14.62
CA VAL A 30 -2.33 -10.19 -14.92
C VAL A 30 -1.39 -9.42 -14.00
N TYR A 31 -0.62 -8.50 -14.57
CA TYR A 31 0.40 -7.73 -13.84
C TYR A 31 0.63 -6.36 -14.48
N LEU A 32 1.28 -5.47 -13.74
CA LEU A 32 1.90 -4.27 -14.29
C LEU A 32 3.37 -4.58 -14.60
N ALA A 33 3.78 -4.38 -15.85
CA ALA A 33 5.17 -4.46 -16.27
C ALA A 33 5.83 -3.12 -15.98
N CYS A 34 6.78 -3.08 -15.04
CA CYS A 34 7.40 -1.85 -14.57
C CYS A 34 8.85 -1.73 -14.99
N GLU A 35 9.27 -0.53 -15.39
CA GLU A 35 10.65 -0.12 -15.61
C GLU A 35 10.97 1.07 -14.69
N GLY A 36 11.90 0.89 -13.77
CA GLY A 36 12.42 1.97 -12.94
C GLY A 36 13.80 2.42 -13.36
N VAL A 37 14.17 3.63 -12.95
CA VAL A 37 15.52 4.17 -13.11
C VAL A 37 16.01 4.61 -11.75
N VAL A 38 17.19 4.15 -11.35
CA VAL A 38 17.84 4.61 -10.12
C VAL A 38 18.18 6.09 -10.27
N MET A 39 17.65 6.93 -9.38
CA MET A 39 17.78 8.39 -9.51
C MET A 39 19.13 8.87 -8.99
N GLU A 40 19.63 8.31 -7.89
CA GLU A 40 20.80 8.80 -7.17
C GLU A 40 21.74 7.68 -6.74
N GLY A 41 22.94 8.05 -6.25
CA GLY A 41 23.95 7.15 -5.73
C GLY A 41 24.84 6.52 -6.79
N PRO A 42 25.68 5.54 -6.41
CA PRO A 42 26.68 4.95 -7.30
C PRO A 42 26.10 4.17 -8.48
N PHE A 43 24.82 3.84 -8.41
CA PHE A 43 24.10 3.10 -9.45
C PHE A 43 23.09 3.97 -10.20
N ALA A 44 23.17 5.30 -10.09
CA ALA A 44 22.30 6.24 -10.79
C ALA A 44 22.24 5.96 -12.30
N LYS A 45 21.06 6.18 -12.88
CA LYS A 45 20.71 5.92 -14.30
C LYS A 45 20.61 4.45 -14.70
N ARG A 46 20.88 3.49 -13.81
CA ARG A 46 20.61 2.08 -14.10
C ARG A 46 19.11 1.81 -14.16
N LYS A 47 18.70 0.99 -15.09
CA LYS A 47 17.34 0.53 -15.26
C LYS A 47 17.12 -0.77 -14.49
N ILE A 48 15.92 -0.92 -13.96
CA ILE A 48 15.48 -2.12 -13.24
C ILE A 48 14.09 -2.45 -13.75
N TRP A 49 13.83 -3.72 -14.03
CA TRP A 49 12.53 -4.21 -14.46
C TRP A 49 11.95 -5.15 -13.43
N TRP A 50 10.67 -5.01 -13.16
CA TRP A 50 9.94 -5.90 -12.25
C TRP A 50 8.47 -5.94 -12.62
N ASN A 51 7.76 -6.97 -12.13
CA ASN A 51 6.33 -7.13 -12.32
C ASN A 51 5.59 -6.96 -10.99
N VAL A 52 4.50 -6.21 -11.02
CA VAL A 52 3.58 -6.08 -9.90
C VAL A 52 2.33 -6.91 -10.19
N GLY A 53 2.14 -8.01 -9.45
CA GLY A 53 1.03 -8.93 -9.66
C GLY A 53 -0.33 -8.30 -9.36
N LEU A 54 -1.31 -8.50 -10.24
CA LEU A 54 -2.68 -8.08 -10.04
C LEU A 54 -3.62 -9.28 -9.85
N HIS A 55 -3.43 -10.32 -10.66
CA HIS A 55 -4.24 -11.55 -10.61
C HIS A 55 -3.44 -12.76 -11.05
N SER A 56 -3.80 -13.93 -10.48
CA SER A 56 -3.28 -15.23 -10.95
C SER A 56 -4.35 -16.30 -10.76
N ALA A 57 -4.50 -17.17 -11.74
CA ALA A 57 -5.37 -18.35 -11.66
C ALA A 57 -4.93 -19.36 -10.56
N LYS A 58 -3.66 -19.30 -10.13
CA LYS A 58 -3.11 -20.14 -9.05
C LYS A 58 -3.54 -19.70 -7.64
N GLY A 59 -4.25 -18.57 -7.52
CA GLY A 59 -4.77 -18.06 -6.25
C GLY A 59 -4.43 -16.60 -5.99
N PRO A 60 -4.93 -16.04 -4.86
CA PRO A 60 -4.91 -14.61 -4.60
C PRO A 60 -3.55 -14.07 -4.11
N THR A 61 -2.62 -14.94 -3.72
CA THR A 61 -1.37 -14.53 -3.05
C THR A 61 -0.58 -13.53 -3.86
N TRP A 62 -0.38 -13.79 -5.16
CA TRP A 62 0.39 -12.90 -6.02
C TRP A 62 -0.26 -11.53 -6.20
N GLY A 63 -1.57 -11.48 -6.40
CA GLY A 63 -2.32 -10.22 -6.45
C GLY A 63 -2.32 -9.47 -5.11
N ASN A 64 -2.35 -10.18 -3.98
CA ASN A 64 -2.23 -9.57 -2.65
C ASN A 64 -0.84 -8.96 -2.45
N MET A 65 0.22 -9.65 -2.86
CA MET A 65 1.59 -9.12 -2.82
C MET A 65 1.71 -7.83 -3.66
N GLY A 66 1.12 -7.81 -4.86
CA GLY A 66 1.11 -6.63 -5.70
C GLY A 66 0.38 -5.45 -5.07
N ARG A 67 -0.80 -5.67 -4.47
CA ARG A 67 -1.54 -4.62 -3.73
C ARG A 67 -0.74 -4.07 -2.55
N THR A 68 -0.08 -4.96 -1.80
CA THR A 68 0.80 -4.56 -0.69
C THR A 68 1.96 -3.72 -1.20
N PHE A 69 2.59 -4.13 -2.30
CA PHE A 69 3.68 -3.38 -2.92
C PHE A 69 3.24 -1.99 -3.41
N ILE A 70 2.09 -1.89 -4.10
CA ILE A 70 1.54 -0.60 -4.55
C ILE A 70 1.29 0.31 -3.36
N ARG A 71 0.68 -0.20 -2.28
CA ARG A 71 0.45 0.57 -1.06
C ARG A 71 1.75 1.09 -0.46
N ALA A 72 2.77 0.24 -0.34
CA ALA A 72 4.07 0.61 0.19
C ALA A 72 4.78 1.66 -0.70
N ALA A 73 4.72 1.51 -2.02
CA ALA A 73 5.26 2.49 -2.96
C ALA A 73 4.56 3.87 -2.84
N LEU A 74 3.24 3.89 -2.67
CA LEU A 74 2.49 5.12 -2.43
C LEU A 74 2.82 5.75 -1.07
N ASN A 75 2.97 4.94 -0.01
CA ASN A 75 3.41 5.42 1.30
C ASN A 75 4.80 6.06 1.21
N SER A 76 5.72 5.39 0.53
CA SER A 76 7.07 5.87 0.30
C SER A 76 7.08 7.20 -0.46
N ALA A 77 6.43 7.25 -1.62
CA ALA A 77 6.41 8.42 -2.48
C ALA A 77 5.72 9.64 -1.87
N ARG A 78 4.73 9.41 -1.01
CA ARG A 78 3.88 10.46 -0.44
C ARG A 78 4.16 10.73 1.04
N ASN A 79 5.24 10.15 1.58
CA ASN A 79 5.66 10.24 2.98
C ASN A 79 4.50 9.98 3.96
N VAL A 80 3.81 8.85 3.77
CA VAL A 80 2.68 8.42 4.59
C VAL A 80 3.12 7.24 5.46
N HIS A 81 3.07 7.41 6.78
CA HIS A 81 3.43 6.34 7.70
C HIS A 81 2.49 5.13 7.50
N PRO A 82 2.99 3.87 7.39
CA PRO A 82 2.18 2.69 7.07
C PRO A 82 1.04 2.43 8.07
N ALA A 83 1.23 2.77 9.35
CA ALA A 83 0.23 2.64 10.39
C ALA A 83 -0.77 3.82 10.46
N ASP A 84 -0.53 4.91 9.72
CA ASP A 84 -1.46 6.04 9.70
C ASP A 84 -2.72 5.67 8.87
N ASN A 85 -3.87 5.63 9.54
CA ASN A 85 -5.17 5.37 8.95
C ASN A 85 -6.10 6.59 8.96
N SER A 86 -5.54 7.79 9.19
CA SER A 86 -6.29 9.04 9.12
C SER A 86 -6.96 9.23 7.74
N PRO A 87 -8.04 10.02 7.65
CA PRO A 87 -8.67 10.33 6.35
C PRO A 87 -7.69 10.94 5.35
N GLN A 88 -6.72 11.73 5.81
CA GLN A 88 -5.66 12.32 4.99
C GLN A 88 -4.72 11.24 4.44
N ALA A 89 -4.30 10.30 5.27
CA ALA A 89 -3.45 9.19 4.86
C ALA A 89 -4.17 8.26 3.87
N GLN A 90 -5.46 8.00 4.10
CA GLN A 90 -6.28 7.23 3.16
C GLN A 90 -6.45 7.95 1.82
N ALA A 91 -6.70 9.27 1.83
CA ALA A 91 -6.77 10.07 0.62
C ALA A 91 -5.43 10.08 -0.12
N ALA A 92 -4.32 10.20 0.61
CA ALA A 92 -2.98 10.15 0.04
C ALA A 92 -2.63 8.78 -0.60
N ARG A 93 -3.25 7.68 -0.20
CA ARG A 93 -3.07 6.36 -0.82
C ARG A 93 -4.01 6.09 -1.99
N ARG A 94 -5.01 6.94 -2.19
CA ARG A 94 -5.99 6.75 -3.25
C ARG A 94 -5.38 7.07 -4.61
N ILE A 95 -5.66 6.21 -5.57
CA ILE A 95 -5.38 6.41 -6.99
C ILE A 95 -6.67 6.28 -7.78
N SER A 96 -6.78 7.00 -8.89
CA SER A 96 -7.92 6.93 -9.80
C SER A 96 -7.78 5.79 -10.80
N GLY A 97 -6.55 5.37 -11.06
CA GLY A 97 -6.19 4.28 -11.95
C GLY A 97 -4.68 4.05 -11.95
N PHE A 98 -4.23 3.09 -12.74
CA PHE A 98 -2.80 2.76 -12.81
C PHE A 98 -1.94 3.86 -13.44
N ALA A 99 -2.55 4.78 -14.20
CA ALA A 99 -1.86 5.96 -14.71
C ALA A 99 -1.24 6.82 -13.59
N ASP A 100 -1.86 6.85 -12.40
CA ASP A 100 -1.37 7.60 -11.25
C ASP A 100 -0.09 7.00 -10.61
N LEU A 101 0.25 5.79 -11.00
CA LEU A 101 1.49 5.12 -10.59
C LEU A 101 2.64 5.35 -11.58
N ASP A 102 2.33 5.82 -12.80
CA ASP A 102 3.35 6.10 -13.80
C ASP A 102 4.18 7.32 -13.40
N GLY A 103 5.49 7.19 -13.42
CA GLY A 103 6.41 8.25 -12.95
C GLY A 103 6.53 8.39 -11.42
N LEU A 104 5.98 7.47 -10.64
CA LEU A 104 6.06 7.52 -9.19
C LEU A 104 7.51 7.32 -8.72
N GLU A 105 8.02 8.26 -7.90
CA GLU A 105 9.33 8.15 -7.26
C GLU A 105 9.19 7.64 -5.83
N PHE A 106 9.91 6.58 -5.48
CA PHE A 106 9.86 5.99 -4.15
C PHE A 106 11.19 5.34 -3.77
N ALA A 107 11.44 5.22 -2.48
CA ALA A 107 12.59 4.49 -1.97
C ALA A 107 12.39 2.99 -2.15
N ALA A 108 13.37 2.28 -2.69
CA ALA A 108 13.27 0.86 -2.96
C ALA A 108 14.50 0.10 -2.49
N ARG A 109 14.27 -1.09 -1.95
CA ARG A 109 15.30 -2.09 -1.76
C ARG A 109 15.46 -2.91 -3.03
N ILE A 110 16.65 -2.87 -3.60
CA ILE A 110 17.04 -3.65 -4.76
C ILE A 110 17.78 -4.89 -4.28
N ASP A 111 17.51 -6.02 -4.88
CA ASP A 111 18.18 -7.29 -4.61
C ASP A 111 18.60 -7.96 -5.92
N ILE A 112 19.44 -8.96 -5.83
CA ILE A 112 19.87 -9.78 -6.97
C ILE A 112 19.15 -11.11 -6.88
N GLU A 113 18.39 -11.46 -7.90
CA GLU A 113 17.68 -12.72 -8.01
C GLU A 113 18.07 -13.44 -9.31
N LYS A 114 17.99 -14.76 -9.30
CA LYS A 114 18.15 -15.56 -10.52
C LYS A 114 16.90 -15.44 -11.38
N ASP A 115 17.09 -15.17 -12.65
CA ASP A 115 15.99 -15.22 -13.62
C ASP A 115 15.66 -16.67 -14.03
N GLY A 116 14.67 -16.84 -14.93
CA GLY A 116 14.26 -18.16 -15.42
C GLY A 116 15.35 -18.94 -16.19
N ARG A 117 16.48 -18.28 -16.53
CA ARG A 117 17.65 -18.85 -17.19
C ARG A 117 18.81 -19.11 -16.23
N GLY A 118 18.64 -18.73 -14.94
CA GLY A 118 19.67 -18.85 -13.92
C GLY A 118 20.68 -17.70 -13.89
N GLU A 119 20.44 -16.62 -14.67
CA GLU A 119 21.28 -15.44 -14.68
C GLU A 119 20.91 -14.46 -13.58
N ASP A 120 21.90 -13.73 -13.05
CA ASP A 120 21.69 -12.72 -12.02
C ASP A 120 21.03 -11.48 -12.64
N ARG A 121 19.92 -11.05 -12.03
CA ARG A 121 19.25 -9.81 -12.40
C ARG A 121 18.90 -8.99 -11.16
N ASN A 122 18.99 -7.66 -11.30
CA ASN A 122 18.49 -6.76 -10.28
C ASN A 122 16.96 -6.73 -10.32
N THR A 123 16.35 -6.82 -9.15
CA THR A 123 14.89 -6.69 -8.99
C THR A 123 14.54 -5.79 -7.80
N ILE A 124 13.36 -5.20 -7.81
CA ILE A 124 12.84 -4.48 -6.64
C ILE A 124 12.25 -5.49 -5.66
N LYS A 125 12.87 -5.61 -4.50
CA LYS A 125 12.42 -6.53 -3.44
C LYS A 125 11.27 -5.96 -2.63
N ALA A 126 11.35 -4.70 -2.27
CA ALA A 126 10.33 -3.99 -1.50
C ALA A 126 10.44 -2.48 -1.71
N ALA A 127 9.33 -1.77 -1.55
CA ALA A 127 9.37 -0.33 -1.31
C ALA A 127 9.74 -0.09 0.16
N ILE A 128 10.55 0.93 0.41
CA ILE A 128 10.98 1.36 1.75
C ILE A 128 9.99 2.43 2.21
N GLU A 129 9.27 2.15 3.28
CA GLU A 129 8.23 3.04 3.83
C GLU A 129 8.81 4.01 4.87
N PRO A 130 8.09 5.08 5.23
CA PRO A 130 8.58 6.12 6.15
C PRO A 130 8.97 5.67 7.58
N ASP A 131 8.50 4.51 8.02
CA ASP A 131 8.87 3.90 9.30
C ASP A 131 10.22 3.14 9.26
N HIS A 132 10.75 2.91 8.07
CA HIS A 132 12.03 2.22 7.93
C HIS A 132 13.20 3.17 8.21
N LYS A 133 14.19 2.71 8.96
CA LYS A 133 15.38 3.49 9.36
C LYS A 133 16.14 4.14 8.19
N ASP A 134 16.13 3.52 7.04
CA ASP A 134 16.87 3.98 5.86
C ASP A 134 16.04 4.95 4.99
N TYR A 135 14.76 5.16 5.31
CA TYR A 135 13.87 5.99 4.48
C TYR A 135 14.34 7.44 4.38
N ALA A 136 14.64 8.06 5.52
CA ALA A 136 15.09 9.45 5.57
C ALA A 136 16.42 9.65 4.81
N LEU A 137 17.31 8.66 4.86
CA LEU A 137 18.57 8.69 4.13
C LEU A 137 18.37 8.68 2.61
N VAL A 138 17.42 7.88 2.13
CA VAL A 138 17.17 7.72 0.69
C VAL A 138 16.28 8.85 0.14
N MET A 139 15.22 9.22 0.87
CA MET A 139 14.24 10.23 0.40
C MET A 139 14.61 11.65 0.79
N GLY A 140 15.60 11.85 1.67
CA GLY A 140 16.01 13.18 2.16
C GLY A 140 14.93 13.90 2.97
N VAL A 141 13.92 13.17 3.45
CA VAL A 141 12.80 13.72 4.21
C VAL A 141 12.68 13.00 5.56
N MET A 142 12.38 13.77 6.62
CA MET A 142 12.12 13.16 7.93
C MET A 142 10.78 12.39 7.90
N PRO A 143 10.71 11.18 8.50
CA PRO A 143 9.46 10.45 8.63
C PRO A 143 8.41 11.32 9.35
N LYS A 144 7.23 11.44 8.76
CA LYS A 144 6.12 12.15 9.38
C LYS A 144 5.56 11.29 10.51
N GLY A 145 5.76 11.70 11.77
CA GLY A 145 5.18 11.01 12.93
C GLY A 145 6.15 10.42 13.95
N VAL A 146 7.44 10.78 13.90
CA VAL A 146 8.33 10.58 15.04
C VAL A 146 8.38 11.89 15.80
N ASP A 147 7.40 12.11 16.69
CA ASP A 147 7.57 13.04 17.79
C ASP A 147 8.70 12.48 18.65
N GLY A 148 9.92 12.88 18.28
CA GLY A 148 11.12 12.55 19.02
C GLY A 148 11.07 13.24 20.38
N ASN A 149 10.65 12.52 21.38
CA ASN A 149 11.01 12.87 22.75
C ASN A 149 12.51 12.61 22.96
N ALA A 150 13.33 13.52 22.45
CA ALA A 150 14.71 13.68 22.84
C ALA A 150 14.76 14.81 23.87
N GLY A 151 14.99 14.43 25.12
CA GLY A 151 15.05 15.32 26.25
C GLY A 151 15.95 16.52 26.05
N GLY A 152 15.45 17.68 26.41
CA GLY A 152 16.14 18.96 26.54
C GLY A 152 15.34 19.85 27.49
N ASN A 153 15.70 19.77 28.76
CA ASN A 153 15.21 20.57 29.87
C ASN A 153 15.30 22.07 29.56
N SER A 154 14.22 22.83 29.69
CA SER A 154 14.16 24.12 30.35
C SER A 154 12.84 24.86 30.15
N GLY A 155 12.18 25.20 31.25
CA GLY A 155 11.26 26.34 31.32
C GLY A 155 9.77 26.01 31.30
N ALA A 156 9.20 25.78 32.47
CA ALA A 156 7.76 25.86 32.65
C ALA A 156 7.26 27.29 32.46
N PRO A 157 6.04 27.49 31.92
CA PRO A 157 5.13 28.38 32.55
C PRO A 157 3.74 27.79 32.81
N ALA A 158 3.30 28.01 34.05
CA ALA A 158 1.95 28.20 34.54
C ALA A 158 0.77 27.42 33.96
N ALA A 159 0.19 26.63 34.84
CA ALA A 159 -1.12 26.02 34.75
C ALA A 159 -2.23 27.04 34.39
N VAL A 160 -3.01 26.68 33.37
CA VAL A 160 -4.35 27.26 33.16
C VAL A 160 -5.35 26.10 33.34
N ALA A 161 -6.28 26.33 34.27
CA ALA A 161 -7.26 25.38 34.77
C ALA A 161 -8.16 24.84 33.64
N ALA A 162 -8.36 23.53 33.63
CA ALA A 162 -9.34 22.84 32.80
C ALA A 162 -10.78 23.11 33.34
N PRO A 163 -11.78 23.32 32.48
CA PRO A 163 -13.17 23.30 32.89
C PRO A 163 -13.63 21.83 33.11
N SER A 164 -14.17 21.59 34.31
CA SER A 164 -14.78 20.34 34.72
C SER A 164 -16.08 20.10 33.94
N TYR A 165 -16.10 19.01 33.16
CA TYR A 165 -17.31 18.52 32.51
C TYR A 165 -17.98 17.47 33.39
N THR A 166 -19.20 17.76 33.83
CA THR A 166 -20.07 16.80 34.52
C THR A 166 -20.92 16.05 33.48
N PRO A 167 -20.90 14.70 33.44
CA PRO A 167 -21.78 13.96 32.54
C PRO A 167 -23.20 13.89 33.13
N PRO A 168 -24.27 14.01 32.29
CA PRO A 168 -25.64 13.79 32.76
C PRO A 168 -25.92 12.30 32.98
N ALA A 169 -26.77 12.05 33.99
CA ALA A 169 -27.16 10.75 34.48
C ALA A 169 -27.86 9.87 33.44
N ALA A 170 -27.52 8.56 33.47
CA ALA A 170 -28.14 7.53 32.70
C ALA A 170 -29.64 7.36 33.04
N HIS A 171 -30.49 7.37 32.02
CA HIS A 171 -31.82 6.80 32.09
C HIS A 171 -31.77 5.37 31.50
N ALA A 172 -32.01 4.41 32.40
CA ALA A 172 -32.29 3.04 32.04
C ALA A 172 -33.71 2.92 31.48
N THR A 173 -33.87 2.34 30.29
CA THR A 173 -35.10 1.64 29.94
C THR A 173 -34.77 0.41 29.12
N SER A 174 -35.12 -0.72 29.73
CA SER A 174 -35.25 -2.08 29.27
C SER A 174 -36.15 -2.19 28.04
N SER A 175 -35.73 -2.98 27.06
CA SER A 175 -36.53 -4.09 26.49
C SER A 175 -35.77 -4.81 25.38
N ARG A 176 -35.40 -6.04 25.68
CA ARG A 176 -34.82 -7.01 24.74
C ARG A 176 -35.97 -7.77 24.07
N PRO A 177 -36.09 -7.81 22.75
CA PRO A 177 -36.91 -8.76 22.04
C PRO A 177 -36.22 -10.13 21.96
N ALA A 178 -37.00 -11.19 22.10
CA ALA A 178 -36.59 -12.60 22.07
C ALA A 178 -36.10 -13.04 20.67
N PRO A 179 -35.29 -14.11 20.58
CA PRO A 179 -34.79 -14.61 19.30
C PRO A 179 -35.87 -15.38 18.56
N SER A 180 -36.07 -15.02 17.29
CA SER A 180 -36.92 -15.78 16.35
C SER A 180 -36.19 -17.06 15.93
N THR A 181 -36.82 -18.19 16.10
CA THR A 181 -36.41 -19.49 15.59
C THR A 181 -36.49 -19.52 14.06
N VAL A 182 -35.36 -19.81 13.41
CA VAL A 182 -35.28 -20.07 11.97
C VAL A 182 -35.51 -21.56 11.75
N PRO A 183 -36.44 -22.00 10.88
CA PRO A 183 -36.61 -23.41 10.57
C PRO A 183 -35.46 -23.93 9.70
N SER A 184 -34.88 -25.04 10.13
CA SER A 184 -33.89 -25.83 9.41
C SER A 184 -34.55 -26.51 8.20
N GLY A 185 -34.29 -25.97 7.00
CA GLY A 185 -34.67 -26.62 5.76
C GLY A 185 -33.41 -26.91 4.93
N LYS A 186 -33.20 -28.17 4.55
CA LYS A 186 -32.13 -28.57 3.62
C LYS A 186 -32.33 -27.91 2.26
N PRO A 187 -31.29 -27.39 1.62
CA PRO A 187 -31.39 -26.81 0.29
C PRO A 187 -31.63 -27.88 -0.79
N ALA A 188 -32.40 -27.50 -1.82
CA ALA A 188 -32.97 -28.38 -2.85
C ALA A 188 -31.96 -29.04 -3.82
N TRP A 189 -30.67 -28.82 -3.66
CA TRP A 189 -29.61 -29.44 -4.48
C TRP A 189 -29.00 -30.72 -3.88
N ALA A 190 -29.47 -31.16 -2.74
CA ALA A 190 -28.96 -32.35 -2.00
C ALA A 190 -29.91 -33.56 -2.14
N GLN A 191 -30.44 -33.79 -3.35
CA GLN A 191 -31.04 -35.07 -3.74
C GLN A 191 -30.25 -35.68 -4.88
#